data_73b3fe9128c71d4f5e8525f1b3a51bce
#
_entry.id   73b3fe9128c71d4f5e8525f1b3a51bce
#
_cell.length_a   1.000
_cell.length_b   1.000
_cell.length_c   1.000
_cell.angle_alpha   90.00
_cell.angle_beta   90.00
_cell.angle_gamma   90.00
#
_symmetry.space_group_name_H-M   'P 1'
#
loop_
_entity.id
_entity.type
_entity.pdbx_description
1 polymer ?
#
loop_
_entity_poly.entity_id
_entity_poly.type
_entity_poly.pdbx_seq_one_letter_code
_entity_poly.pdbx_strand_id
1 'polypeptide(L)'
;MTRYTEGNVALLPALAADLVRLNVDLIVVGGVRYVGVLAAKQATTTIPIVMESLATDPVAAGLVESLARPGGNITGFTIMTIEMAGKRLELFKAAVPTLGRVAVLSAAANPGNVLHAHAVQTAGQALGVTVQLWGVRGTEDFERVFAALRAERPDGLYMPGGPLTGTNEKRIVDFAVTSGFPLVRDSREAVEAGAFMSYAYDIVDQSRRLASYVDRILQGAKPADLPIQQPMKFELIINLKTAQALGLTIPPTLLFQADEVIR
;
A
#
# COMPACT_ATOMS: atom_id res chain seq x y z
N MET A 1 4.69 -20.88 12.63
CA MET A 1 4.15 -20.20 13.83
C MET A 1 3.90 -18.75 13.52
N THR A 2 2.76 -18.15 13.91
CA THR A 2 2.43 -16.75 13.59
C THR A 2 2.26 -15.94 14.89
N ARG A 3 2.67 -14.67 14.84
CA ARG A 3 2.48 -13.67 15.89
C ARG A 3 1.78 -12.46 15.30
N TYR A 4 0.76 -11.95 15.98
CA TYR A 4 -0.03 -10.80 15.55
C TYR A 4 0.09 -9.65 16.53
N THR A 5 0.16 -8.44 16.01
CA THR A 5 0.18 -7.22 16.83
C THR A 5 -1.22 -6.78 17.29
N GLU A 6 -2.26 -7.31 16.67
CA GLU A 6 -3.66 -6.89 16.88
C GLU A 6 -3.85 -5.37 16.80
N GLY A 7 -3.07 -4.73 15.92
CA GLY A 7 -3.06 -3.27 15.76
C GLY A 7 -2.12 -2.52 16.72
N ASN A 8 -1.55 -3.20 17.72
CA ASN A 8 -0.62 -2.57 18.68
C ASN A 8 0.84 -2.81 18.28
N VAL A 9 1.43 -1.88 17.54
CA VAL A 9 2.82 -1.95 17.08
C VAL A 9 3.86 -1.94 18.21
N ALA A 10 3.49 -1.50 19.43
CA ALA A 10 4.39 -1.53 20.59
C ALA A 10 4.73 -2.97 21.04
N LEU A 11 3.96 -3.97 20.63
CA LEU A 11 4.24 -5.38 20.90
C LEU A 11 5.35 -5.97 20.01
N LEU A 12 5.71 -5.33 18.91
CA LEU A 12 6.66 -5.87 17.91
C LEU A 12 7.99 -6.30 18.51
N PRO A 13 8.67 -5.53 19.38
CA PRO A 13 9.94 -5.98 19.97
C PRO A 13 9.80 -7.27 20.78
N ALA A 14 8.74 -7.39 21.57
CA ALA A 14 8.49 -8.58 22.38
C ALA A 14 8.15 -9.81 21.52
N LEU A 15 7.36 -9.62 20.45
CA LEU A 15 7.00 -10.68 19.52
C LEU A 15 8.21 -11.16 18.71
N ALA A 16 9.09 -10.25 18.28
CA ALA A 16 10.33 -10.59 17.62
C ALA A 16 11.27 -11.37 18.54
N ALA A 17 11.45 -10.92 19.78
CA ALA A 17 12.26 -11.62 20.79
C ALA A 17 11.70 -13.02 21.12
N ASP A 18 10.37 -13.20 21.13
CA ASP A 18 9.75 -14.51 21.32
C ASP A 18 10.09 -15.48 20.18
N LEU A 19 10.03 -15.02 18.90
CA LEU A 19 10.44 -15.85 17.76
C LEU A 19 11.91 -16.23 17.81
N VAL A 20 12.79 -15.31 18.22
CA VAL A 20 14.22 -15.59 18.39
C VAL A 20 14.44 -16.63 19.50
N ARG A 21 13.75 -16.50 20.63
CA ARG A 21 13.81 -17.48 21.74
C ARG A 21 13.36 -18.88 21.32
N LEU A 22 12.40 -18.96 20.40
CA LEU A 22 11.89 -20.21 19.83
C LEU A 22 12.82 -20.81 18.77
N ASN A 23 13.94 -20.14 18.47
CA ASN A 23 14.96 -20.58 17.56
C ASN A 23 14.39 -20.98 16.18
N VAL A 24 13.53 -20.14 15.60
CA VAL A 24 12.91 -20.38 14.31
C VAL A 24 13.96 -20.32 13.18
N ASP A 25 13.74 -21.07 12.10
CA ASP A 25 14.68 -21.15 10.96
C ASP A 25 14.72 -19.85 10.16
N LEU A 26 13.61 -19.11 10.11
CA LEU A 26 13.50 -17.80 9.49
C LEU A 26 12.29 -17.02 10.02
N ILE A 27 12.29 -15.71 9.82
CA ILE A 27 11.17 -14.79 10.18
C ILE A 27 10.66 -14.13 8.90
N VAL A 28 9.37 -14.33 8.58
CA VAL A 28 8.68 -13.55 7.56
C VAL A 28 7.99 -12.37 8.21
N VAL A 29 8.23 -11.16 7.71
CA VAL A 29 7.60 -9.94 8.22
C VAL A 29 6.60 -9.42 7.20
N GLY A 30 5.30 -9.56 7.53
CA GLY A 30 4.19 -9.08 6.71
C GLY A 30 3.27 -8.13 7.47
N GLY A 31 2.52 -7.30 6.76
CA GLY A 31 1.48 -6.42 7.30
C GLY A 31 1.95 -5.23 8.13
N VAL A 32 3.02 -5.36 8.92
CA VAL A 32 3.56 -4.32 9.82
C VAL A 32 4.71 -3.51 9.21
N ARG A 33 5.05 -3.79 7.97
CA ARG A 33 5.98 -3.00 7.14
C ARG A 33 7.32 -2.68 7.84
N TYR A 34 7.81 -1.44 7.73
CA TYR A 34 9.11 -1.01 8.25
C TYR A 34 9.33 -1.30 9.75
N VAL A 35 8.35 -0.97 10.59
CA VAL A 35 8.51 -1.14 12.05
C VAL A 35 8.65 -2.60 12.47
N GLY A 36 8.00 -3.53 11.76
CA GLY A 36 8.15 -4.95 11.98
C GLY A 36 9.52 -5.48 11.57
N VAL A 37 10.03 -5.04 10.42
CA VAL A 37 11.38 -5.41 9.93
C VAL A 37 12.44 -4.87 10.88
N LEU A 38 12.29 -3.63 11.35
CA LEU A 38 13.21 -3.01 12.30
C LEU A 38 13.24 -3.78 13.64
N ALA A 39 12.07 -4.16 14.16
CA ALA A 39 11.98 -4.94 15.39
C ALA A 39 12.65 -6.33 15.23
N ALA A 40 12.44 -7.01 14.12
CA ALA A 40 13.11 -8.28 13.82
C ALA A 40 14.63 -8.10 13.69
N LYS A 41 15.09 -7.04 12.97
CA LYS A 41 16.53 -6.71 12.84
C LYS A 41 17.20 -6.47 14.19
N GLN A 42 16.52 -5.77 15.10
CA GLN A 42 17.03 -5.51 16.45
C GLN A 42 17.09 -6.76 17.32
N ALA A 43 16.18 -7.72 17.09
CA ALA A 43 16.10 -8.95 17.88
C ALA A 43 17.12 -10.00 17.45
N THR A 44 17.56 -10.02 16.18
CA THR A 44 18.52 -11.02 15.67
C THR A 44 19.37 -10.49 14.53
N THR A 45 20.62 -10.93 14.48
CA THR A 45 21.56 -10.70 13.38
C THR A 45 21.86 -11.98 12.59
N THR A 46 21.34 -13.13 13.03
CA THR A 46 21.66 -14.45 12.47
C THR A 46 20.47 -15.15 11.84
N ILE A 47 19.27 -15.07 12.46
CA ILE A 47 18.06 -15.67 11.89
C ILE A 47 17.69 -14.89 10.62
N PRO A 48 17.50 -15.54 9.47
CA PRO A 48 17.04 -14.94 8.24
C PRO A 48 15.71 -14.16 8.42
N ILE A 49 15.64 -12.96 7.85
CA ILE A 49 14.43 -12.12 7.87
C ILE A 49 14.02 -11.87 6.43
N VAL A 50 12.80 -12.26 6.08
CA VAL A 50 12.22 -12.04 4.75
C VAL A 50 11.10 -11.00 4.83
N MET A 51 11.30 -9.86 4.18
CA MET A 51 10.30 -8.80 4.07
C MET A 51 9.27 -9.16 3.00
N GLU A 52 7.99 -9.17 3.36
CA GLU A 52 6.91 -9.42 2.39
C GLU A 52 6.67 -8.20 1.50
N SER A 53 6.58 -7.01 2.09
CA SER A 53 6.19 -5.80 1.36
C SER A 53 6.65 -4.54 2.10
N LEU A 54 7.84 -4.05 1.77
CA LEU A 54 8.36 -2.82 2.36
C LEU A 54 8.03 -1.61 1.47
N ALA A 55 7.30 -0.65 2.02
CA ALA A 55 6.95 0.58 1.30
C ALA A 55 8.06 1.65 1.34
N THR A 56 9.05 1.48 2.21
CA THR A 56 10.18 2.39 2.39
C THR A 56 11.39 1.84 1.65
N ASP A 57 12.27 2.70 1.14
CA ASP A 57 13.56 2.27 0.59
C ASP A 57 14.40 1.59 1.69
N PRO A 58 14.71 0.27 1.55
CA PRO A 58 15.41 -0.48 2.57
C PRO A 58 16.89 -0.06 2.73
N VAL A 59 17.49 0.53 1.68
CA VAL A 59 18.87 1.04 1.74
C VAL A 59 18.89 2.35 2.50
N ALA A 60 18.04 3.31 2.14
CA ALA A 60 17.91 4.58 2.84
C ALA A 60 17.48 4.40 4.31
N ALA A 61 16.70 3.34 4.59
CA ALA A 61 16.29 2.96 5.94
C ALA A 61 17.39 2.23 6.74
N GLY A 62 18.56 1.98 6.15
CA GLY A 62 19.67 1.27 6.79
C GLY A 62 19.37 -0.20 7.12
N LEU A 63 18.41 -0.82 6.44
CA LEU A 63 18.05 -2.22 6.65
C LEU A 63 19.02 -3.16 5.93
N VAL A 64 19.49 -2.77 4.74
CA VAL A 64 20.36 -3.54 3.85
C VAL A 64 21.41 -2.64 3.21
N GLU A 65 22.49 -3.23 2.69
CA GLU A 65 23.58 -2.49 2.02
C GLU A 65 23.18 -2.00 0.62
N SER A 66 22.53 -2.87 -0.15
CA SER A 66 21.98 -2.55 -1.47
C SER A 66 20.83 -3.48 -1.82
N LEU A 67 20.03 -3.14 -2.85
CA LEU A 67 18.98 -4.03 -3.33
C LEU A 67 19.55 -5.29 -3.98
N ALA A 68 20.64 -5.17 -4.72
CA ALA A 68 21.26 -6.29 -5.42
C ALA A 68 22.00 -7.25 -4.48
N ARG A 69 22.61 -6.72 -3.41
CA ARG A 69 23.35 -7.49 -2.39
C ARG A 69 23.00 -6.93 -1.01
N PRO A 70 22.00 -7.53 -0.32
CA PRO A 70 21.55 -7.04 0.98
C PRO A 70 22.64 -7.04 2.07
N GLY A 71 23.63 -7.93 2.01
CA GLY A 71 24.81 -7.91 2.86
C GLY A 71 24.63 -8.47 4.28
N GLY A 72 23.41 -8.67 4.73
CA GLY A 72 23.09 -9.14 6.09
C GLY A 72 22.12 -10.32 6.12
N ASN A 73 21.36 -10.42 7.22
CA ASN A 73 20.34 -11.45 7.40
C ASN A 73 18.94 -11.06 6.87
N ILE A 74 18.82 -9.91 6.19
CA ILE A 74 17.54 -9.39 5.68
C ILE A 74 17.50 -9.47 4.17
N THR A 75 16.41 -9.99 3.62
CA THR A 75 16.07 -9.96 2.18
C THR A 75 14.57 -9.84 1.99
N GLY A 76 14.05 -9.92 0.76
CA GLY A 76 12.63 -9.95 0.47
C GLY A 76 12.19 -8.97 -0.60
N PHE A 77 11.07 -8.26 -0.36
CA PHE A 77 10.36 -7.48 -1.36
C PHE A 77 10.07 -6.07 -0.90
N THR A 78 10.22 -5.11 -1.83
CA THR A 78 9.67 -3.75 -1.69
C THR A 78 8.40 -3.62 -2.52
N ILE A 79 7.59 -2.61 -2.20
CA ILE A 79 6.40 -2.24 -2.98
C ILE A 79 6.54 -0.78 -3.41
N MET A 80 6.92 -0.48 -4.57
CA MET A 80 7.14 0.86 -5.15
C MET A 80 5.94 1.81 -4.98
N THR A 81 5.48 2.00 -3.74
CA THR A 81 4.20 2.68 -3.43
C THR A 81 4.24 4.16 -3.83
N ILE A 82 5.39 4.81 -3.63
CA ILE A 82 5.58 6.23 -3.95
C ILE A 82 5.70 6.41 -5.45
N GLU A 83 6.49 5.57 -6.12
CA GLU A 83 6.69 5.59 -7.58
C GLU A 83 5.38 5.33 -8.33
N MET A 84 4.51 4.49 -7.76
CA MET A 84 3.20 4.19 -8.33
C MET A 84 2.14 5.26 -8.07
N ALA A 85 2.40 6.22 -7.17
CA ALA A 85 1.44 7.26 -6.83
C ALA A 85 1.03 8.10 -8.05
N GLY A 86 2.01 8.50 -8.87
CA GLY A 86 1.77 9.26 -10.10
C GLY A 86 0.99 8.47 -11.13
N LYS A 87 1.37 7.22 -11.37
CA LYS A 87 0.66 6.36 -12.34
C LYS A 87 -0.78 6.08 -11.93
N ARG A 88 -1.03 5.91 -10.64
CA ARG A 88 -2.39 5.74 -10.12
C ARG A 88 -3.24 6.99 -10.34
N LEU A 89 -2.68 8.18 -10.12
CA LEU A 89 -3.39 9.44 -10.41
C LEU A 89 -3.61 9.65 -11.91
N GLU A 90 -2.64 9.32 -12.76
CA GLU A 90 -2.77 9.35 -14.23
C GLU A 90 -3.93 8.46 -14.71
N LEU A 91 -3.98 7.21 -14.24
CA LEU A 91 -5.06 6.28 -14.57
C LEU A 91 -6.41 6.77 -14.04
N PHE A 92 -6.43 7.40 -12.87
CA PHE A 92 -7.64 8.01 -12.31
C PHE A 92 -8.12 9.17 -13.19
N LYS A 93 -7.22 10.05 -13.62
CA LYS A 93 -7.54 11.14 -14.56
C LYS A 93 -8.00 10.60 -15.92
N ALA A 94 -7.41 9.51 -16.40
CA ALA A 94 -7.85 8.86 -17.63
C ALA A 94 -9.25 8.24 -17.48
N ALA A 95 -9.58 7.68 -16.32
CA ALA A 95 -10.90 7.12 -16.03
C ALA A 95 -11.98 8.20 -15.84
N VAL A 96 -11.61 9.36 -15.30
CA VAL A 96 -12.49 10.50 -15.04
C VAL A 96 -11.89 11.73 -15.72
N PRO A 97 -12.13 11.96 -17.01
CA PRO A 97 -11.52 13.07 -17.76
C PRO A 97 -11.80 14.46 -17.18
N THR A 98 -12.93 14.63 -16.48
CA THR A 98 -13.32 15.87 -15.81
C THR A 98 -12.64 16.09 -14.47
N LEU A 99 -11.80 15.13 -13.98
CA LEU A 99 -11.12 15.20 -12.69
C LEU A 99 -10.22 16.45 -12.61
N GLY A 100 -10.61 17.46 -11.88
CA GLY A 100 -9.86 18.70 -11.67
C GLY A 100 -9.35 18.85 -10.25
N ARG A 101 -10.07 18.28 -9.26
CA ARG A 101 -9.72 18.37 -7.83
C ARG A 101 -9.79 17.00 -7.17
N VAL A 102 -8.69 16.57 -6.57
CA VAL A 102 -8.59 15.28 -5.85
C VAL A 102 -8.27 15.54 -4.38
N ALA A 103 -9.05 14.94 -3.50
CA ALA A 103 -8.75 14.90 -2.08
C ALA A 103 -7.95 13.64 -1.74
N VAL A 104 -6.75 13.81 -1.21
CA VAL A 104 -5.89 12.71 -0.74
C VAL A 104 -6.13 12.52 0.76
N LEU A 105 -6.81 11.44 1.12
CA LEU A 105 -7.08 11.08 2.51
C LEU A 105 -5.92 10.24 3.05
N SER A 106 -5.07 10.81 3.90
CA SER A 106 -3.85 10.14 4.37
C SER A 106 -3.66 10.19 5.88
N ALA A 107 -2.98 9.18 6.43
CA ALA A 107 -2.58 9.17 7.84
C ALA A 107 -1.43 10.14 8.08
N ALA A 108 -1.72 11.33 8.63
CA ALA A 108 -0.78 12.42 8.82
C ALA A 108 0.40 12.07 9.76
N ALA A 109 0.21 11.12 10.67
CA ALA A 109 1.24 10.64 11.59
C ALA A 109 2.19 9.59 10.95
N ASN A 110 1.91 9.13 9.73
CA ASN A 110 2.73 8.14 9.04
C ASN A 110 3.65 8.82 8.01
N PRO A 111 4.98 8.86 8.22
CA PRO A 111 5.91 9.51 7.28
C PRO A 111 5.83 8.97 5.85
N GLY A 112 5.59 7.66 5.66
CA GLY A 112 5.41 7.06 4.34
C GLY A 112 4.16 7.59 3.64
N ASN A 113 3.06 7.83 4.35
CA ASN A 113 1.87 8.46 3.78
C ASN A 113 2.09 9.93 3.42
N VAL A 114 2.89 10.66 4.18
CA VAL A 114 3.27 12.05 3.86
C VAL A 114 4.06 12.10 2.55
N LEU A 115 5.08 11.25 2.41
CA LEU A 115 5.86 11.15 1.16
C LEU A 115 4.99 10.74 -0.03
N HIS A 116 4.11 9.76 0.16
CA HIS A 116 3.16 9.34 -0.87
C HIS A 116 2.22 10.49 -1.30
N ALA A 117 1.67 11.23 -0.33
CA ALA A 117 0.80 12.36 -0.60
C ALA A 117 1.51 13.46 -1.38
N HIS A 118 2.78 13.75 -1.07
CA HIS A 118 3.60 14.67 -1.85
C HIS A 118 3.87 14.17 -3.28
N ALA A 119 4.09 12.87 -3.47
CA ALA A 119 4.24 12.30 -4.81
C ALA A 119 2.98 12.46 -5.63
N VAL A 120 1.78 12.27 -5.02
CA VAL A 120 0.49 12.53 -5.67
C VAL A 120 0.34 14.01 -6.02
N GLN A 121 0.76 14.95 -5.14
CA GLN A 121 0.72 16.39 -5.44
C GLN A 121 1.60 16.76 -6.63
N THR A 122 2.83 16.22 -6.67
CA THR A 122 3.74 16.45 -7.80
C THR A 122 3.16 15.93 -9.12
N ALA A 123 2.59 14.73 -9.10
CA ALA A 123 1.90 14.17 -10.26
C ALA A 123 0.66 15.01 -10.66
N GLY A 124 -0.08 15.51 -9.68
CA GLY A 124 -1.24 16.38 -9.92
C GLY A 124 -0.86 17.64 -10.68
N GLN A 125 0.25 18.28 -10.33
CA GLN A 125 0.76 19.46 -11.05
C GLN A 125 1.02 19.14 -12.53
N ALA A 126 1.66 18.00 -12.82
CA ALA A 126 1.94 17.58 -14.19
C ALA A 126 0.68 17.23 -14.99
N LEU A 127 -0.38 16.78 -14.32
CA LEU A 127 -1.65 16.34 -14.93
C LEU A 127 -2.72 17.44 -14.96
N GLY A 128 -2.43 18.64 -14.44
CA GLY A 128 -3.41 19.73 -14.30
C GLY A 128 -4.53 19.40 -13.28
N VAL A 129 -4.22 18.60 -12.25
CA VAL A 129 -5.14 18.21 -11.19
C VAL A 129 -4.73 18.88 -9.88
N THR A 130 -5.64 19.62 -9.27
CA THR A 130 -5.43 20.20 -7.93
C THR A 130 -5.56 19.10 -6.87
N VAL A 131 -4.49 18.85 -6.12
CA VAL A 131 -4.43 17.84 -5.07
C VAL A 131 -4.50 18.50 -3.70
N GLN A 132 -5.54 18.18 -2.93
CA GLN A 132 -5.76 18.64 -1.57
C GLN A 132 -5.45 17.54 -0.57
N LEU A 133 -4.62 17.82 0.43
CA LEU A 133 -4.25 16.84 1.46
C LEU A 133 -5.22 16.91 2.64
N TRP A 134 -5.81 15.77 2.98
CA TRP A 134 -6.75 15.59 4.09
C TRP A 134 -6.16 14.62 5.10
N GLY A 135 -5.50 15.18 6.13
CA GLY A 135 -4.83 14.40 7.15
C GLY A 135 -5.79 13.87 8.21
N VAL A 136 -5.68 12.58 8.51
CA VAL A 136 -6.30 11.92 9.68
C VAL A 136 -5.20 11.45 10.62
N ARG A 137 -5.38 11.61 11.93
CA ARG A 137 -4.44 11.19 12.97
C ARG A 137 -4.90 9.93 13.68
N GLY A 138 -6.20 9.76 13.79
CA GLY A 138 -6.85 8.62 14.41
C GLY A 138 -8.23 8.37 13.81
N THR A 139 -8.89 7.31 14.28
CA THR A 139 -10.22 6.91 13.82
C THR A 139 -11.29 7.97 14.09
N GLU A 140 -11.12 8.79 15.13
CA GLU A 140 -11.99 9.87 15.54
C GLU A 140 -12.03 11.03 14.54
N ASP A 141 -10.98 11.22 13.75
CA ASP A 141 -10.93 12.31 12.76
C ASP A 141 -11.84 12.08 11.54
N PHE A 142 -12.21 10.83 11.25
CA PHE A 142 -12.91 10.52 9.98
C PHE A 142 -14.24 11.25 9.84
N GLU A 143 -15.06 11.35 10.90
CA GLU A 143 -16.36 12.02 10.78
C GLU A 143 -16.23 13.52 10.44
N ARG A 144 -15.28 14.18 11.08
CA ARG A 144 -14.96 15.58 10.80
C ARG A 144 -14.47 15.76 9.35
N VAL A 145 -13.56 14.87 8.90
CA VAL A 145 -13.00 14.91 7.54
C VAL A 145 -14.08 14.59 6.51
N PHE A 146 -14.94 13.61 6.76
CA PHE A 146 -16.04 13.25 5.87
C PHE A 146 -17.07 14.39 5.73
N ALA A 147 -17.40 15.06 6.83
CA ALA A 147 -18.29 16.22 6.78
C ALA A 147 -17.68 17.35 5.93
N ALA A 148 -16.40 17.63 6.10
CA ALA A 148 -15.71 18.64 5.32
C ALA A 148 -15.58 18.26 3.83
N LEU A 149 -15.30 17.00 3.50
CA LEU A 149 -15.27 16.51 2.12
C LEU A 149 -16.64 16.62 1.42
N ARG A 150 -17.74 16.37 2.15
CA ARG A 150 -19.09 16.60 1.60
C ARG A 150 -19.35 18.08 1.29
N ALA A 151 -18.81 18.99 2.09
CA ALA A 151 -18.96 20.43 1.86
C ALA A 151 -18.10 20.92 0.69
N GLU A 152 -16.83 20.49 0.64
CA GLU A 152 -15.87 20.92 -0.38
C GLU A 152 -16.12 20.30 -1.77
N ARG A 153 -16.74 19.11 -1.82
CA ARG A 153 -17.11 18.41 -3.05
C ARG A 153 -15.93 18.29 -4.04
N PRO A 154 -14.81 17.60 -3.69
CA PRO A 154 -13.79 17.25 -4.67
C PRO A 154 -14.36 16.34 -5.76
N ASP A 155 -13.69 16.29 -6.92
CA ASP A 155 -14.15 15.46 -8.05
C ASP A 155 -13.80 13.96 -7.83
N GLY A 156 -12.91 13.67 -6.87
CA GLY A 156 -12.56 12.31 -6.51
C GLY A 156 -11.71 12.22 -5.25
N LEU A 157 -11.64 11.02 -4.71
CA LEU A 157 -10.85 10.68 -3.53
C LEU A 157 -9.69 9.76 -3.91
N TYR A 158 -8.54 10.03 -3.33
CA TYR A 158 -7.35 9.19 -3.43
C TYR A 158 -6.94 8.75 -2.02
N MET A 159 -6.79 7.45 -1.79
CA MET A 159 -6.43 6.92 -0.48
C MET A 159 -5.18 6.05 -0.55
N PRO A 160 -4.03 6.54 -0.06
CA PRO A 160 -2.84 5.72 0.14
C PRO A 160 -3.08 4.60 1.14
N GLY A 161 -2.49 3.45 0.89
CA GLY A 161 -2.50 2.34 1.84
C GLY A 161 -1.74 2.67 3.12
N GLY A 162 -2.19 2.08 4.23
CA GLY A 162 -1.55 2.23 5.54
C GLY A 162 -2.35 1.58 6.65
N PRO A 163 -1.79 1.41 7.86
CA PRO A 163 -2.49 0.75 8.97
C PRO A 163 -3.82 1.43 9.32
N LEU A 164 -3.82 2.76 9.50
CA LEU A 164 -5.03 3.50 9.87
C LEU A 164 -6.10 3.47 8.76
N THR A 165 -5.70 3.68 7.50
CA THR A 165 -6.63 3.64 6.37
C THR A 165 -7.09 2.21 6.06
N GLY A 166 -6.25 1.20 6.29
CA GLY A 166 -6.60 -0.21 6.12
C GLY A 166 -7.62 -0.70 7.15
N THR A 167 -7.42 -0.42 8.45
CA THR A 167 -8.40 -0.76 9.49
C THR A 167 -9.74 -0.06 9.31
N ASN A 168 -9.78 1.09 8.65
CA ASN A 168 -10.99 1.86 8.40
C ASN A 168 -11.45 1.79 6.93
N GLU A 169 -10.91 0.86 6.14
CA GLU A 169 -11.16 0.75 4.70
C GLU A 169 -12.64 0.72 4.37
N LYS A 170 -13.38 -0.22 4.97
CA LYS A 170 -14.82 -0.34 4.73
C LYS A 170 -15.56 0.97 4.98
N ARG A 171 -15.28 1.64 6.10
CA ARG A 171 -15.89 2.93 6.47
C ARG A 171 -15.61 4.02 5.44
N ILE A 172 -14.38 4.07 4.90
CA ILE A 172 -13.97 5.06 3.90
C ILE A 172 -14.62 4.75 2.55
N VAL A 173 -14.68 3.48 2.16
CA VAL A 173 -15.34 3.04 0.92
C VAL A 173 -16.84 3.34 1.00
N ASP A 174 -17.51 2.97 2.10
CA ASP A 174 -18.94 3.25 2.32
C ASP A 174 -19.21 4.77 2.24
N PHE A 175 -18.35 5.58 2.84
CA PHE A 175 -18.43 7.04 2.74
C PHE A 175 -18.31 7.53 1.30
N ALA A 176 -17.32 7.05 0.55
CA ALA A 176 -17.10 7.45 -0.84
C ALA A 176 -18.31 7.11 -1.71
N VAL A 177 -18.82 5.87 -1.61
CA VAL A 177 -19.98 5.38 -2.35
C VAL A 177 -21.23 6.18 -2.01
N THR A 178 -21.55 6.35 -0.73
CA THR A 178 -22.77 7.06 -0.28
C THR A 178 -22.74 8.56 -0.54
N SER A 179 -21.54 9.15 -0.63
CA SER A 179 -21.36 10.58 -0.92
C SER A 179 -21.16 10.87 -2.42
N GLY A 180 -21.12 9.84 -3.26
CA GLY A 180 -20.98 9.98 -4.71
C GLY A 180 -19.56 10.37 -5.16
N PHE A 181 -18.53 9.96 -4.42
CA PHE A 181 -17.13 10.21 -4.79
C PHE A 181 -16.49 8.99 -5.43
N PRO A 182 -15.94 9.08 -6.64
CA PRO A 182 -15.03 8.03 -7.14
C PRO A 182 -13.79 7.96 -6.25
N LEU A 183 -13.53 6.77 -5.70
CA LEU A 183 -12.40 6.50 -4.82
C LEU A 183 -11.38 5.63 -5.53
N VAL A 184 -10.13 6.09 -5.62
CA VAL A 184 -9.00 5.28 -6.06
C VAL A 184 -8.12 4.86 -4.89
N ARG A 185 -7.67 3.61 -4.91
CA ARG A 185 -6.81 3.01 -3.88
C ARG A 185 -5.80 2.02 -4.48
N ASP A 186 -4.90 1.50 -3.62
CA ASP A 186 -3.93 0.43 -3.89
C ASP A 186 -4.36 -0.93 -3.31
N SER A 187 -5.65 -1.26 -3.38
CA SER A 187 -6.22 -2.49 -2.80
C SER A 187 -7.33 -3.02 -3.70
N ARG A 188 -7.24 -4.30 -4.07
CA ARG A 188 -8.30 -5.06 -4.76
C ARG A 188 -9.54 -5.12 -3.88
N GLU A 189 -9.35 -5.43 -2.60
CA GLU A 189 -10.45 -5.61 -1.63
C GLU A 189 -11.30 -4.34 -1.51
N ALA A 190 -10.67 -3.16 -1.61
CA ALA A 190 -11.42 -1.91 -1.62
C ALA A 190 -12.32 -1.78 -2.85
N VAL A 191 -11.87 -2.24 -4.03
CA VAL A 191 -12.69 -2.22 -5.26
C VAL A 191 -13.83 -3.22 -5.20
N GLU A 192 -13.59 -4.40 -4.66
CA GLU A 192 -14.62 -5.40 -4.38
C GLU A 192 -15.65 -4.88 -3.38
N ALA A 193 -15.23 -4.08 -2.39
CA ALA A 193 -16.10 -3.42 -1.41
C ALA A 193 -16.84 -2.19 -1.97
N GLY A 194 -16.54 -1.73 -3.20
CA GLY A 194 -17.26 -0.64 -3.86
C GLY A 194 -16.40 0.58 -4.23
N ALA A 195 -15.08 0.61 -3.96
CA ALA A 195 -14.24 1.66 -4.49
C ALA A 195 -14.25 1.66 -6.03
N PHE A 196 -13.99 2.82 -6.64
CA PHE A 196 -14.10 2.99 -8.09
C PHE A 196 -13.04 2.22 -8.87
N MET A 197 -11.78 2.30 -8.44
CA MET A 197 -10.69 1.58 -9.09
C MET A 197 -9.49 1.41 -8.16
N SER A 198 -8.65 0.43 -8.50
CA SER A 198 -7.32 0.29 -7.92
C SER A 198 -6.26 0.11 -9.00
N TYR A 199 -5.04 0.55 -8.68
CA TYR A 199 -3.84 0.19 -9.41
C TYR A 199 -2.75 -0.14 -8.39
N ALA A 200 -2.39 -1.41 -8.31
CA ALA A 200 -1.52 -1.95 -7.28
C ALA A 200 -0.66 -3.10 -7.82
N TYR A 201 0.34 -3.51 -7.07
CA TYR A 201 1.07 -4.73 -7.39
C TYR A 201 0.18 -5.97 -7.17
N ASP A 202 0.41 -7.01 -7.99
CA ASP A 202 -0.26 -8.31 -7.85
C ASP A 202 0.27 -9.00 -6.57
N ILE A 203 -0.56 -9.02 -5.52
CA ILE A 203 -0.22 -9.60 -4.22
C ILE A 203 -0.06 -11.12 -4.31
N VAL A 204 -0.76 -11.79 -5.23
CA VAL A 204 -0.68 -13.24 -5.41
C VAL A 204 0.66 -13.61 -6.04
N ASP A 205 1.09 -12.88 -7.08
CA ASP A 205 2.43 -13.04 -7.67
C ASP A 205 3.52 -12.80 -6.63
N GLN A 206 3.41 -11.71 -5.87
CA GLN A 206 4.39 -11.40 -4.83
C GLN A 206 4.45 -12.47 -3.74
N SER A 207 3.31 -12.99 -3.30
CA SER A 207 3.25 -14.05 -2.30
C SER A 207 3.88 -15.36 -2.79
N ARG A 208 3.69 -15.71 -4.07
CA ARG A 208 4.36 -16.87 -4.69
C ARG A 208 5.89 -16.70 -4.72
N ARG A 209 6.34 -15.51 -5.08
CA ARG A 209 7.78 -15.18 -5.11
C ARG A 209 8.38 -15.16 -3.70
N LEU A 210 7.64 -14.68 -2.71
CA LEU A 210 8.00 -14.73 -1.29
C LEU A 210 8.20 -16.19 -0.83
N ALA A 211 7.26 -17.07 -1.16
CA ALA A 211 7.38 -18.49 -0.83
C ALA A 211 8.62 -19.13 -1.44
N SER A 212 9.00 -18.75 -2.68
CA SER A 212 10.25 -19.19 -3.30
C SER A 212 11.50 -18.70 -2.55
N TYR A 213 11.47 -17.50 -1.97
CA TYR A 213 12.59 -17.00 -1.15
C TYR A 213 12.71 -17.79 0.16
N VAL A 214 11.57 -18.05 0.81
CA VAL A 214 11.51 -18.89 2.01
C VAL A 214 12.09 -20.28 1.73
N ASP A 215 11.65 -20.93 0.64
CA ASP A 215 12.14 -22.25 0.24
C ASP A 215 13.66 -22.26 0.02
N ARG A 216 14.18 -21.32 -0.75
CA ARG A 216 15.62 -21.20 -1.01
C ARG A 216 16.44 -21.01 0.27
N ILE A 217 15.94 -20.19 1.23
CA ILE A 217 16.64 -19.99 2.51
C ILE A 217 16.62 -21.26 3.34
N LEU A 218 15.50 -21.98 3.39
CA LEU A 218 15.40 -23.27 4.09
C LEU A 218 16.31 -24.34 3.46
N GLN A 219 16.61 -24.22 2.16
CA GLN A 219 17.59 -25.06 1.45
C GLN A 219 19.05 -24.58 1.60
N GLY A 220 19.31 -23.55 2.40
CA GLY A 220 20.65 -23.07 2.74
C GLY A 220 21.13 -21.84 1.97
N ALA A 221 20.29 -21.19 1.13
CA ALA A 221 20.67 -19.93 0.52
C ALA A 221 20.80 -18.83 1.58
N LYS A 222 21.83 -18.00 1.46
CA LYS A 222 22.04 -16.89 2.40
C LYS A 222 21.19 -15.69 2.02
N PRO A 223 20.47 -15.05 2.95
CA PRO A 223 19.73 -13.80 2.69
C PRO A 223 20.61 -12.71 2.07
N ALA A 224 21.88 -12.62 2.47
CA ALA A 224 22.87 -11.68 1.95
C ALA A 224 23.05 -11.74 0.43
N ASP A 225 22.84 -12.93 -0.17
CA ASP A 225 23.04 -13.20 -1.60
C ASP A 225 21.71 -13.19 -2.38
N LEU A 226 20.58 -13.02 -1.70
CA LEU A 226 19.25 -12.94 -2.32
C LEU A 226 18.86 -11.49 -2.51
N PRO A 227 18.75 -10.99 -3.76
CA PRO A 227 18.42 -9.59 -4.03
C PRO A 227 17.06 -9.17 -3.45
N ILE A 228 16.95 -7.95 -2.93
CA ILE A 228 15.64 -7.34 -2.66
C ILE A 228 14.93 -7.13 -3.99
N GLN A 229 13.75 -7.70 -4.14
CA GLN A 229 12.98 -7.58 -5.38
C GLN A 229 11.91 -6.49 -5.29
N GLN A 230 11.65 -5.89 -6.44
CA GLN A 230 10.52 -4.99 -6.65
C GLN A 230 9.37 -5.74 -7.31
N PRO A 231 8.12 -5.24 -7.22
CA PRO A 231 7.00 -5.80 -7.96
C PRO A 231 7.29 -5.79 -9.46
N MET A 232 6.94 -6.87 -10.14
CA MET A 232 7.07 -6.99 -11.59
C MET A 232 5.72 -6.95 -12.31
N LYS A 233 4.65 -7.23 -11.58
CA LYS A 233 3.29 -7.26 -12.09
C LYS A 233 2.42 -6.31 -11.31
N PHE A 234 1.66 -5.50 -12.03
CA PHE A 234 0.69 -4.57 -11.49
C PHE A 234 -0.67 -4.88 -12.08
N GLU A 235 -1.73 -4.60 -11.34
CA GLU A 235 -3.10 -4.83 -11.75
C GLU A 235 -3.91 -3.54 -11.70
N LEU A 236 -4.59 -3.23 -12.81
CA LEU A 236 -5.62 -2.21 -12.89
C LEU A 236 -6.98 -2.89 -12.77
N ILE A 237 -7.71 -2.61 -11.70
CA ILE A 237 -9.06 -3.12 -11.46
C ILE A 237 -10.03 -1.97 -11.47
N ILE A 238 -11.13 -2.09 -12.22
CA ILE A 238 -12.17 -1.07 -12.34
C ILE A 238 -13.52 -1.64 -11.95
N ASN A 239 -14.26 -0.94 -11.09
CA ASN A 239 -15.61 -1.31 -10.72
C ASN A 239 -16.63 -0.55 -11.58
N LEU A 240 -17.21 -1.23 -12.58
CA LEU A 240 -18.22 -0.63 -13.45
C LEU A 240 -19.55 -0.38 -12.74
N LYS A 241 -19.92 -1.17 -11.73
CA LYS A 241 -21.14 -0.87 -10.93
C LYS A 241 -21.01 0.48 -10.25
N THR A 242 -19.86 0.72 -9.64
CA THR A 242 -19.57 2.02 -9.00
C THR A 242 -19.50 3.14 -10.03
N ALA A 243 -18.84 2.91 -11.17
CA ALA A 243 -18.80 3.89 -12.27
C ALA A 243 -20.22 4.30 -12.72
N GLN A 244 -21.09 3.31 -12.97
CA GLN A 244 -22.47 3.53 -13.38
C GLN A 244 -23.28 4.27 -12.31
N ALA A 245 -23.15 3.89 -11.04
CA ALA A 245 -23.82 4.57 -9.93
C ALA A 245 -23.38 6.03 -9.78
N LEU A 246 -22.14 6.35 -10.16
CA LEU A 246 -21.58 7.70 -10.17
C LEU A 246 -21.88 8.48 -11.47
N GLY A 247 -22.55 7.87 -12.44
CA GLY A 247 -22.80 8.47 -13.76
C GLY A 247 -21.54 8.64 -14.61
N LEU A 248 -20.48 7.87 -14.33
CA LEU A 248 -19.20 7.95 -15.04
C LEU A 248 -19.17 7.00 -16.24
N THR A 249 -18.73 7.52 -17.37
CA THR A 249 -18.45 6.72 -18.57
C THR A 249 -16.95 6.50 -18.68
N ILE A 250 -16.51 5.26 -18.53
CA ILE A 250 -15.09 4.91 -18.61
C ILE A 250 -14.67 4.80 -20.08
N PRO A 251 -13.58 5.45 -20.50
CA PRO A 251 -13.09 5.31 -21.87
C PRO A 251 -12.81 3.84 -22.23
N PRO A 252 -13.24 3.37 -23.45
CA PRO A 252 -13.04 1.98 -23.85
C PRO A 252 -11.56 1.56 -23.85
N THR A 253 -10.66 2.48 -24.17
CA THR A 253 -9.20 2.26 -24.14
C THR A 253 -8.69 1.92 -22.74
N LEU A 254 -9.25 2.51 -21.70
CA LEU A 254 -8.88 2.22 -20.32
C LEU A 254 -9.48 0.88 -19.86
N LEU A 255 -10.72 0.56 -20.26
CA LEU A 255 -11.33 -0.74 -19.99
C LEU A 255 -10.54 -1.88 -20.65
N PHE A 256 -9.98 -1.65 -21.82
CA PHE A 256 -9.11 -2.63 -22.48
C PHE A 256 -7.77 -2.83 -21.75
N GLN A 257 -7.26 -1.81 -21.08
CA GLN A 257 -6.03 -1.87 -20.28
C GLN A 257 -6.26 -2.50 -18.90
N ALA A 258 -7.51 -2.57 -18.44
CA ALA A 258 -7.82 -3.13 -17.13
C ALA A 258 -7.58 -4.64 -17.12
N ASP A 259 -6.87 -5.13 -16.12
CA ASP A 259 -6.65 -6.56 -15.87
C ASP A 259 -7.96 -7.23 -15.40
N GLU A 260 -8.80 -6.46 -14.70
CA GLU A 260 -10.11 -6.91 -14.26
C GLU A 260 -11.14 -5.77 -14.26
N VAL A 261 -12.37 -6.14 -14.65
CA VAL A 261 -13.53 -5.24 -14.64
C VAL A 261 -14.67 -5.90 -13.86
N ILE A 262 -14.96 -5.37 -12.67
CA ILE A 262 -16.08 -5.82 -11.82
C ILE A 262 -17.40 -5.27 -12.40
N ARG A 263 -18.34 -6.20 -12.72
CA ARG A 263 -19.63 -5.90 -13.35
C ARG A 263 -20.79 -6.27 -12.44
#